data_899bbf7f113f55bf364e2efe0487a56c
#
_entry.id   899bbf7f113f55bf364e2efe0487a56c
#
_cell.length_a   1.000
_cell.length_b   1.000
_cell.length_c   1.000
_cell.angle_alpha   90.00
_cell.angle_beta   90.00
_cell.angle_gamma   90.00
#
_symmetry.space_group_name_H-M   'P 1'
#
loop_
_entity.id
_entity.type
_entity.pdbx_description
1 polymer ?
#
loop_
_entity_poly.entity_id
_entity_poly.type
_entity_poly.pdbx_seq_one_letter_code
_entity_poly.pdbx_strand_id
1 'polypeptide(L)'
;IYSLLNSNNITSTLYTASKANEESFKSLSGKHRNILHIGTHGFYWEDSTARKQDYFSQRIQLQMLGDNQLQKPSIDPLTRCGLLFAGSNIALSGHSNDLPEGVQDGILTAKEISLMDLRDADLVVLSACETAKGDITSEGIFGLQRAFKMAGVQTIIMSLWKVNDQATQMLMTEFYTNWISKNQSKREAFKNAQNTVRAKFEEPEYWAGFILLD
;
A
#
# COMPACT_ATOMS: atom_id res chain seq x y z
N ILE A 1 2.05 -17.33 -3.82
CA ILE A 1 0.63 -16.97 -3.84
C ILE A 1 0.03 -17.16 -5.23
N TYR A 2 0.59 -16.54 -6.29
CA TYR A 2 0.08 -16.66 -7.66
C TYR A 2 -0.15 -18.12 -8.09
N SER A 3 0.81 -19.02 -7.88
CA SER A 3 0.67 -20.44 -8.21
C SER A 3 -0.43 -21.12 -7.39
N LEU A 4 -0.56 -20.76 -6.10
CA LEU A 4 -1.58 -21.31 -5.21
C LEU A 4 -3.00 -20.89 -5.64
N LEU A 5 -3.19 -19.63 -6.05
CA LEU A 5 -4.48 -19.16 -6.55
C LEU A 5 -4.87 -19.92 -7.83
N ASN A 6 -3.95 -20.04 -8.78
CA ASN A 6 -4.21 -20.75 -10.04
C ASN A 6 -4.48 -22.24 -9.84
N SER A 7 -3.79 -22.92 -8.91
CA SER A 7 -4.06 -24.33 -8.59
C SER A 7 -5.43 -24.57 -7.95
N ASN A 8 -6.03 -23.53 -7.37
CA ASN A 8 -7.39 -23.55 -6.84
C ASN A 8 -8.43 -22.95 -7.82
N ASN A 9 -8.11 -22.88 -9.12
CA ASN A 9 -8.97 -22.33 -10.19
C ASN A 9 -9.38 -20.86 -10.00
N ILE A 10 -8.57 -20.09 -9.26
CA ILE A 10 -8.79 -18.65 -9.11
C ILE A 10 -7.96 -17.93 -10.17
N THR A 11 -8.64 -17.33 -11.15
CA THR A 11 -7.97 -16.53 -12.18
C THR A 11 -7.22 -15.37 -11.55
N SER A 12 -5.93 -15.32 -11.77
CA SER A 12 -5.07 -14.29 -11.20
C SER A 12 -4.18 -13.64 -12.25
N THR A 13 -3.85 -12.37 -12.04
CA THR A 13 -2.91 -11.61 -12.88
C THR A 13 -1.74 -11.20 -12.02
N LEU A 14 -0.53 -11.43 -12.53
CA LEU A 14 0.70 -11.04 -11.84
C LEU A 14 1.35 -9.86 -12.57
N TYR A 15 1.54 -8.77 -11.84
CA TYR A 15 2.30 -7.60 -12.28
C TYR A 15 3.67 -7.61 -11.62
N THR A 16 4.74 -7.55 -12.40
CA THR A 16 6.13 -7.55 -11.91
C THR A 16 7.00 -6.58 -12.72
N ALA A 17 8.12 -6.17 -12.15
CA ALA A 17 9.07 -5.26 -12.76
C ALA A 17 8.36 -4.00 -13.31
N SER A 18 8.65 -3.58 -14.55
CA SER A 18 8.06 -2.38 -15.15
C SER A 18 6.53 -2.42 -15.31
N LYS A 19 5.92 -3.62 -15.29
CA LYS A 19 4.46 -3.76 -15.34
C LYS A 19 3.79 -3.52 -13.99
N ALA A 20 4.53 -3.58 -12.89
CA ALA A 20 4.05 -3.24 -11.56
C ALA A 20 4.18 -1.73 -11.33
N ASN A 21 3.59 -0.94 -12.21
CA ASN A 21 3.60 0.52 -12.19
C ASN A 21 2.27 1.09 -11.66
N GLU A 22 2.27 2.38 -11.41
CA GLU A 22 1.15 3.11 -10.83
C GLU A 22 -0.09 3.07 -11.73
N GLU A 23 0.09 3.21 -13.05
CA GLU A 23 -0.99 3.17 -14.04
C GLU A 23 -1.71 1.83 -14.00
N SER A 24 -0.96 0.73 -13.93
CA SER A 24 -1.52 -0.62 -13.82
C SER A 24 -2.38 -0.75 -12.56
N PHE A 25 -1.94 -0.20 -11.43
CA PHE A 25 -2.70 -0.21 -10.20
C PHE A 25 -3.96 0.68 -10.30
N LYS A 26 -3.83 1.93 -10.73
CA LYS A 26 -4.95 2.86 -10.92
C LYS A 26 -6.00 2.31 -11.90
N SER A 27 -5.56 1.54 -12.90
CA SER A 27 -6.46 0.90 -13.86
C SER A 27 -7.39 -0.14 -13.23
N LEU A 28 -7.17 -0.56 -11.97
CA LEU A 28 -8.04 -1.49 -11.23
C LEU A 28 -9.28 -0.80 -10.65
N SER A 29 -9.31 0.53 -10.59
CA SER A 29 -10.46 1.29 -10.10
C SER A 29 -11.72 0.96 -10.92
N GLY A 30 -12.81 0.65 -10.22
CA GLY A 30 -14.09 0.27 -10.83
C GLY A 30 -14.09 -1.12 -11.50
N LYS A 31 -13.05 -1.92 -11.32
CA LYS A 31 -13.00 -3.29 -11.87
C LYS A 31 -13.24 -4.33 -10.79
N HIS A 32 -13.99 -5.37 -11.15
CA HIS A 32 -14.18 -6.54 -10.30
C HIS A 32 -12.84 -7.24 -10.01
N ARG A 33 -12.31 -7.04 -8.82
CA ARG A 33 -11.09 -7.68 -8.30
C ARG A 33 -11.30 -8.01 -6.84
N ASN A 34 -11.53 -9.28 -6.54
CA ASN A 34 -11.85 -9.73 -5.19
C ASN A 34 -10.64 -9.66 -4.26
N ILE A 35 -9.44 -9.88 -4.79
CA ILE A 35 -8.19 -9.94 -4.01
C ILE A 35 -7.14 -9.07 -4.68
N LEU A 36 -6.55 -8.14 -3.92
CA LEU A 36 -5.37 -7.38 -4.30
C LEU A 36 -4.24 -7.72 -3.31
N HIS A 37 -3.18 -8.37 -3.80
CA HIS A 37 -1.98 -8.64 -3.02
C HIS A 37 -0.85 -7.76 -3.51
N ILE A 38 -0.42 -6.80 -2.69
CA ILE A 38 0.53 -5.75 -3.03
C ILE A 38 1.81 -5.96 -2.23
N GLY A 39 2.86 -6.39 -2.94
CA GLY A 39 4.22 -6.52 -2.39
C GLY A 39 5.09 -5.40 -2.96
N THR A 40 5.17 -4.27 -2.28
CA THR A 40 5.97 -3.11 -2.68
C THR A 40 6.47 -2.35 -1.45
N HIS A 41 7.08 -1.18 -1.64
CA HIS A 41 7.50 -0.32 -0.55
C HIS A 41 6.41 0.70 -0.20
N GLY A 42 6.17 0.90 1.09
CA GLY A 42 5.40 2.04 1.58
C GLY A 42 6.33 3.21 1.90
N PHE A 43 5.78 4.42 1.94
CA PHE A 43 6.49 5.60 2.42
C PHE A 43 5.63 6.44 3.36
N TYR A 44 6.30 7.19 4.21
CA TYR A 44 5.72 8.25 5.01
C TYR A 44 6.70 9.44 5.06
N TRP A 45 6.20 10.64 4.79
CA TRP A 45 6.96 11.88 4.89
C TRP A 45 6.48 12.71 6.07
N GLU A 46 7.39 13.08 6.95
CA GLU A 46 7.09 14.03 8.01
C GLU A 46 6.74 15.42 7.44
N ASP A 47 6.06 16.24 8.22
CA ASP A 47 5.59 17.59 7.81
C ASP A 47 6.69 18.47 7.20
N SER A 48 7.94 18.32 7.66
CA SER A 48 9.09 19.08 7.18
C SER A 48 9.61 18.63 5.80
N THR A 49 9.23 17.41 5.37
CA THR A 49 9.70 16.79 4.12
C THR A 49 8.61 16.63 3.08
N ALA A 50 7.35 16.95 3.42
CA ALA A 50 6.25 16.97 2.48
C ALA A 50 6.64 17.83 1.28
N ARG A 51 6.58 17.24 0.09
CA ARG A 51 7.12 17.74 -1.20
C ARG A 51 7.25 19.26 -1.24
N LYS A 52 8.47 19.77 -1.08
CA LYS A 52 8.79 21.21 -1.21
C LYS A 52 8.26 21.79 -2.52
N GLN A 53 8.10 20.96 -3.53
CA GLN A 53 7.68 21.33 -4.87
C GLN A 53 6.19 21.67 -4.94
N ASP A 54 5.31 20.88 -4.30
CA ASP A 54 3.87 21.18 -4.28
C ASP A 54 3.57 22.38 -3.39
N TYR A 55 4.30 22.52 -2.28
CA TYR A 55 4.20 23.67 -1.38
C TYR A 55 4.65 24.96 -2.08
N PHE A 56 5.73 24.91 -2.86
CA PHE A 56 6.26 26.06 -3.59
C PHE A 56 5.32 26.47 -4.73
N SER A 57 4.78 25.51 -5.48
CA SER A 57 3.86 25.76 -6.59
C SER A 57 2.53 26.34 -6.11
N GLN A 58 1.94 25.79 -5.02
CA GLN A 58 0.74 26.33 -4.40
C GLN A 58 0.96 27.72 -3.80
N ARG A 59 2.12 27.99 -3.20
CA ARG A 59 2.46 29.28 -2.63
C ARG A 59 2.61 30.37 -3.69
N ILE A 60 3.21 30.06 -4.84
CA ILE A 60 3.31 30.99 -5.97
C ILE A 60 1.92 31.28 -6.54
N GLN A 61 1.07 30.25 -6.67
CA GLN A 61 -0.29 30.42 -7.20
C GLN A 61 -1.18 31.24 -6.29
N LEU A 62 -1.08 31.06 -4.95
CA LEU A 62 -1.79 31.88 -3.95
C LEU A 62 -1.26 33.31 -3.88
N GLN A 63 0.05 33.51 -4.04
CA GLN A 63 0.66 34.85 -4.01
C GLN A 63 0.27 35.67 -5.25
N MET A 64 0.05 35.02 -6.40
CA MET A 64 -0.47 35.67 -7.62
C MET A 64 -1.96 36.05 -7.51
N LEU A 65 -2.72 35.40 -6.63
CA LEU A 65 -4.15 35.68 -6.40
C LEU A 65 -4.41 36.79 -5.34
N GLY A 66 -3.36 37.34 -4.72
CA GLY A 66 -3.46 38.54 -3.88
C GLY A 66 -4.11 38.31 -2.50
N ASP A 67 -4.16 37.08 -2.01
CA ASP A 67 -4.78 36.76 -0.72
C ASP A 67 -3.77 36.88 0.42
N ASN A 68 -3.88 37.95 1.21
CA ASN A 68 -2.97 38.32 2.30
C ASN A 68 -3.21 37.55 3.63
N GLN A 69 -4.07 36.55 3.64
CA GLN A 69 -4.30 35.69 4.82
C GLN A 69 -3.73 34.28 4.59
N LEU A 70 -2.42 34.18 4.69
CA LEU A 70 -1.71 32.89 4.68
C LEU A 70 -1.99 32.10 5.96
N GLN A 71 -3.15 31.46 6.06
CA GLN A 71 -3.25 30.24 6.86
C GLN A 71 -2.35 29.23 6.20
N LYS A 72 -1.38 28.68 6.96
CA LYS A 72 -0.55 27.54 6.54
C LYS A 72 -1.49 26.50 5.94
N PRO A 73 -1.41 26.15 4.64
CA PRO A 73 -2.29 25.13 4.11
C PRO A 73 -2.06 23.87 4.93
N SER A 74 -3.11 23.37 5.54
CA SER A 74 -3.08 22.06 6.20
C SER A 74 -2.83 21.02 5.12
N ILE A 75 -1.59 20.52 5.03
CA ILE A 75 -1.25 19.46 4.09
C ILE A 75 -2.06 18.24 4.51
N ASP A 76 -2.92 17.75 3.62
CA ASP A 76 -3.74 16.57 3.88
C ASP A 76 -2.81 15.41 4.30
N PRO A 77 -2.94 14.82 5.50
CA PRO A 77 -2.07 13.73 5.95
C PRO A 77 -2.00 12.56 4.97
N LEU A 78 -3.06 12.34 4.17
CA LEU A 78 -3.10 11.28 3.16
C LEU A 78 -2.16 11.53 1.97
N THR A 79 -1.66 12.75 1.77
CA THR A 79 -0.66 13.04 0.74
C THR A 79 0.77 12.74 1.19
N ARG A 80 0.96 12.47 2.50
CA ARG A 80 2.28 12.22 3.09
C ARG A 80 2.66 10.74 3.17
N CYS A 81 1.74 9.84 2.88
CA CYS A 81 1.98 8.41 2.87
C CYS A 81 1.42 7.77 1.62
N GLY A 82 1.94 6.62 1.25
CA GLY A 82 1.53 5.91 0.05
C GLY A 82 2.39 4.70 -0.25
N LEU A 83 2.32 4.27 -1.51
CA LEU A 83 3.02 3.11 -2.04
C LEU A 83 3.95 3.53 -3.18
N LEU A 84 5.10 2.88 -3.28
CA LEU A 84 6.07 3.11 -4.34
C LEU A 84 5.95 1.98 -5.38
N PHE A 85 5.70 2.35 -6.63
CA PHE A 85 5.62 1.45 -7.76
C PHE A 85 6.86 1.57 -8.68
N ALA A 86 6.93 0.72 -9.70
CA ALA A 86 7.99 0.79 -10.69
C ALA A 86 8.01 2.19 -11.34
N GLY A 87 9.20 2.77 -11.43
CA GLY A 87 9.40 4.14 -11.93
C GLY A 87 9.60 5.19 -10.83
N SER A 88 9.20 4.93 -9.59
CA SER A 88 9.30 5.90 -8.48
C SER A 88 10.73 6.42 -8.23
N ASN A 89 11.76 5.66 -8.58
CA ASN A 89 13.16 6.09 -8.44
C ASN A 89 13.47 7.38 -9.22
N ILE A 90 12.86 7.57 -10.38
CA ILE A 90 13.05 8.76 -11.22
C ILE A 90 12.52 9.99 -10.48
N ALA A 91 11.31 9.90 -9.96
CA ALA A 91 10.69 10.97 -9.20
C ALA A 91 11.42 11.27 -7.88
N LEU A 92 11.83 10.21 -7.14
CA LEU A 92 12.54 10.35 -5.87
C LEU A 92 13.96 10.94 -6.03
N SER A 93 14.59 10.76 -7.20
CA SER A 93 15.89 11.38 -7.52
C SER A 93 15.79 12.84 -7.98
N GLY A 94 14.60 13.41 -8.04
CA GLY A 94 14.37 14.79 -8.45
C GLY A 94 14.25 14.99 -9.98
N HIS A 95 14.15 13.90 -10.73
CA HIS A 95 14.08 13.90 -12.20
C HIS A 95 12.65 13.70 -12.72
N SER A 96 11.64 14.14 -11.97
CA SER A 96 10.23 14.00 -12.38
C SER A 96 9.92 14.62 -13.73
N ASN A 97 10.68 15.67 -14.13
CA ASN A 97 10.55 16.31 -15.44
C ASN A 97 11.07 15.46 -16.61
N ASP A 98 11.84 14.39 -16.31
CA ASP A 98 12.38 13.48 -17.33
C ASP A 98 11.40 12.34 -17.67
N LEU A 99 10.25 12.29 -16.99
CA LEU A 99 9.21 11.34 -17.31
C LEU A 99 8.50 11.74 -18.61
N PRO A 100 8.24 10.78 -19.51
CA PRO A 100 7.44 11.05 -20.71
C PRO A 100 6.05 11.57 -20.33
N GLU A 101 5.48 12.38 -21.22
CA GLU A 101 4.13 12.92 -21.04
C GLU A 101 3.10 11.78 -20.85
N GLY A 102 2.27 11.87 -19.81
CA GLY A 102 1.26 10.85 -19.48
C GLY A 102 1.76 9.65 -18.68
N VAL A 103 3.05 9.57 -18.36
CA VAL A 103 3.60 8.54 -17.46
C VAL A 103 3.51 9.03 -16.03
N GLN A 104 2.93 8.20 -15.15
CA GLN A 104 2.85 8.48 -13.71
C GLN A 104 4.22 8.36 -13.05
N ASP A 105 4.40 9.04 -11.94
CA ASP A 105 5.70 9.11 -11.25
C ASP A 105 6.04 7.88 -10.39
N GLY A 106 5.14 6.93 -10.32
CA GLY A 106 5.30 5.69 -9.53
C GLY A 106 5.11 5.90 -8.03
N ILE A 107 4.66 7.07 -7.59
CA ILE A 107 4.43 7.40 -6.18
C ILE A 107 2.92 7.56 -5.95
N LEU A 108 2.27 6.45 -5.60
CA LEU A 108 0.83 6.45 -5.34
C LEU A 108 0.55 6.86 -3.89
N THR A 109 0.02 8.04 -3.69
CA THR A 109 -0.33 8.55 -2.37
C THR A 109 -1.59 7.89 -1.80
N ALA A 110 -1.71 7.86 -0.47
CA ALA A 110 -2.94 7.42 0.19
C ALA A 110 -4.15 8.28 -0.23
N LYS A 111 -3.94 9.55 -0.56
CA LYS A 111 -4.98 10.42 -1.11
C LYS A 111 -5.53 9.89 -2.42
N GLU A 112 -4.67 9.53 -3.35
CA GLU A 112 -5.07 8.97 -4.65
C GLU A 112 -5.77 7.62 -4.48
N ILE A 113 -5.25 6.74 -3.59
CA ILE A 113 -5.92 5.48 -3.24
C ILE A 113 -7.33 5.73 -2.73
N SER A 114 -7.52 6.73 -1.85
CA SER A 114 -8.83 7.03 -1.26
C SER A 114 -9.89 7.48 -2.27
N LEU A 115 -9.48 7.91 -3.47
CA LEU A 115 -10.35 8.33 -4.56
C LEU A 115 -10.65 7.21 -5.56
N MET A 116 -10.02 6.04 -5.43
CA MET A 116 -10.29 4.88 -6.26
C MET A 116 -11.61 4.21 -5.86
N ASP A 117 -12.23 3.52 -6.80
CA ASP A 117 -13.35 2.62 -6.54
C ASP A 117 -12.82 1.18 -6.41
N LEU A 118 -12.66 0.72 -5.17
CA LEU A 118 -12.22 -0.64 -4.83
C LEU A 118 -13.28 -1.40 -4.03
N ARG A 119 -14.55 -1.06 -4.17
CA ARG A 119 -15.68 -1.68 -3.44
C ARG A 119 -15.82 -3.17 -3.69
N ASP A 120 -15.36 -3.65 -4.83
CA ASP A 120 -15.36 -5.08 -5.18
C ASP A 120 -14.12 -5.82 -4.63
N ALA A 121 -13.20 -5.13 -3.98
CA ALA A 121 -12.05 -5.75 -3.33
C ALA A 121 -12.45 -6.26 -1.94
N ASP A 122 -12.73 -7.55 -1.86
CA ASP A 122 -13.03 -8.26 -0.62
C ASP A 122 -11.80 -8.34 0.32
N LEU A 123 -10.60 -8.38 -0.26
CA LEU A 123 -9.35 -8.43 0.48
C LEU A 123 -8.25 -7.61 -0.21
N VAL A 124 -7.61 -6.75 0.55
CA VAL A 124 -6.31 -6.15 0.20
C VAL A 124 -5.24 -6.65 1.18
N VAL A 125 -4.16 -7.19 0.64
CA VAL A 125 -2.96 -7.57 1.41
C VAL A 125 -1.85 -6.61 1.07
N LEU A 126 -1.35 -5.89 2.07
CA LEU A 126 -0.20 -4.99 1.98
C LEU A 126 0.99 -5.65 2.67
N SER A 127 1.85 -6.30 1.91
CA SER A 127 3.15 -6.78 2.40
C SER A 127 4.26 -5.76 2.14
N ALA A 128 3.92 -4.50 2.28
CA ALA A 128 4.78 -3.34 2.06
C ALA A 128 5.49 -2.97 3.36
N CYS A 129 6.64 -3.57 3.61
CA CYS A 129 7.36 -3.48 4.89
C CYS A 129 8.66 -2.67 4.84
N GLU A 130 8.94 -1.89 3.82
CA GLU A 130 10.13 -1.02 3.80
C GLU A 130 9.77 0.41 3.44
N THR A 131 9.99 1.28 4.40
CA THR A 131 10.16 2.70 4.14
C THR A 131 11.55 2.93 3.57
N ALA A 132 11.64 3.49 2.39
CA ALA A 132 12.88 4.08 1.91
C ALA A 132 13.29 5.20 2.89
N LYS A 133 14.20 4.91 3.82
CA LYS A 133 14.80 5.85 4.78
C LYS A 133 13.81 6.62 5.66
N GLY A 134 13.18 5.93 6.57
CA GLY A 134 12.35 6.48 7.63
C GLY A 134 11.48 5.37 8.23
N ASP A 135 11.36 5.33 9.53
CA ASP A 135 10.44 4.41 10.19
C ASP A 135 9.01 4.73 9.73
N ILE A 136 8.23 3.70 9.32
CA ILE A 136 6.80 3.91 9.12
C ILE A 136 6.26 4.30 10.51
N THR A 137 5.87 5.54 10.63
CA THR A 137 5.16 5.97 11.83
C THR A 137 3.77 5.36 11.82
N SER A 138 3.18 5.22 13.01
CA SER A 138 1.78 4.82 13.14
C SER A 138 0.85 5.63 12.22
N GLU A 139 1.16 6.89 11.98
CA GLU A 139 0.40 7.78 11.09
C GLU A 139 0.42 7.33 9.62
N GLY A 140 1.56 6.86 9.10
CA GLY A 140 1.65 6.33 7.73
C GLY A 140 0.84 5.04 7.56
N ILE A 141 0.92 4.12 8.53
CA ILE A 141 0.13 2.89 8.54
C ILE A 141 -1.38 3.21 8.58
N PHE A 142 -1.80 4.08 9.48
CA PHE A 142 -3.20 4.50 9.58
C PHE A 142 -3.66 5.27 8.34
N GLY A 143 -2.78 6.03 7.69
CA GLY A 143 -3.08 6.73 6.44
C GLY A 143 -3.45 5.77 5.31
N LEU A 144 -2.62 4.72 5.08
CA LEU A 144 -2.90 3.69 4.08
C LEU A 144 -4.15 2.88 4.41
N GLN A 145 -4.31 2.45 5.68
CA GLN A 145 -5.52 1.76 6.13
C GLN A 145 -6.78 2.58 5.81
N ARG A 146 -6.77 3.85 6.20
CA ARG A 146 -7.88 4.77 5.98
C ARG A 146 -8.17 4.96 4.50
N ALA A 147 -7.14 5.10 3.67
CA ALA A 147 -7.28 5.27 2.24
C ALA A 147 -7.96 4.07 1.58
N PHE A 148 -7.54 2.85 1.86
CA PHE A 148 -8.18 1.64 1.33
C PHE A 148 -9.61 1.47 1.84
N LYS A 149 -9.90 1.80 3.11
CA LYS A 149 -11.27 1.80 3.63
C LYS A 149 -12.15 2.84 2.93
N MET A 150 -11.64 4.04 2.67
CA MET A 150 -12.35 5.07 1.90
C MET A 150 -12.60 4.64 0.45
N ALA A 151 -11.68 3.89 -0.16
CA ALA A 151 -11.85 3.30 -1.48
C ALA A 151 -12.89 2.16 -1.51
N GLY A 152 -13.36 1.69 -0.35
CA GLY A 152 -14.42 0.68 -0.22
C GLY A 152 -13.95 -0.73 0.07
N VAL A 153 -12.66 -0.96 0.33
CA VAL A 153 -12.11 -2.29 0.64
C VAL A 153 -12.69 -2.84 1.94
N GLN A 154 -13.14 -4.10 1.90
CA GLN A 154 -13.79 -4.75 3.05
C GLN A 154 -12.76 -5.23 4.08
N THR A 155 -11.83 -6.07 3.71
CA THR A 155 -10.81 -6.62 4.60
C THR A 155 -9.42 -6.18 4.16
N ILE A 156 -8.59 -5.77 5.13
CA ILE A 156 -7.19 -5.39 4.89
C ILE A 156 -6.29 -6.25 5.76
N ILE A 157 -5.27 -6.88 5.17
CA ILE A 157 -4.14 -7.45 5.91
C ILE A 157 -2.93 -6.56 5.64
N MET A 158 -2.29 -6.06 6.69
CA MET A 158 -1.12 -5.19 6.56
C MET A 158 -0.12 -5.42 7.67
N SER A 159 1.14 -5.09 7.39
CA SER A 159 2.20 -5.14 8.39
C SER A 159 2.30 -3.83 9.17
N LEU A 160 2.59 -3.95 10.45
CA LEU A 160 2.82 -2.84 11.38
C LEU A 160 4.28 -2.42 11.45
N TRP A 161 5.19 -3.32 11.09
CA TRP A 161 6.64 -3.11 11.04
C TRP A 161 7.28 -4.02 9.99
N LYS A 162 8.58 -3.85 9.78
CA LYS A 162 9.34 -4.72 8.87
C LYS A 162 9.41 -6.12 9.44
N VAL A 163 8.78 -7.08 8.78
CA VAL A 163 8.83 -8.50 9.12
C VAL A 163 9.82 -9.19 8.19
N ASN A 164 10.51 -10.20 8.70
CA ASN A 164 11.41 -11.03 7.91
C ASN A 164 10.70 -11.67 6.71
N ASP A 165 11.35 -11.65 5.53
CA ASP A 165 10.76 -12.14 4.29
C ASP A 165 10.31 -13.60 4.36
N GLN A 166 11.09 -14.47 5.03
CA GLN A 166 10.75 -15.88 5.18
C GLN A 166 9.51 -16.09 6.05
N ALA A 167 9.39 -15.32 7.14
CA ALA A 167 8.22 -15.34 8.01
C ALA A 167 6.99 -14.78 7.28
N THR A 168 7.15 -13.69 6.53
CA THR A 168 6.10 -13.10 5.69
C THR A 168 5.61 -14.09 4.63
N GLN A 169 6.54 -14.72 3.90
CA GLN A 169 6.20 -15.71 2.89
C GLN A 169 5.43 -16.89 3.50
N MET A 170 5.88 -17.38 4.65
CA MET A 170 5.21 -18.47 5.37
C MET A 170 3.80 -18.05 5.81
N LEU A 171 3.67 -16.90 6.46
CA LEU A 171 2.38 -16.36 6.91
C LEU A 171 1.37 -16.26 5.75
N MET A 172 1.78 -15.65 4.65
CA MET A 172 0.89 -15.47 3.50
C MET A 172 0.56 -16.79 2.82
N THR A 173 1.50 -17.72 2.70
CA THR A 173 1.23 -19.05 2.12
C THR A 173 0.23 -19.82 2.98
N GLU A 174 0.44 -19.86 4.29
CA GLU A 174 -0.47 -20.53 5.23
C GLU A 174 -1.85 -19.86 5.25
N PHE A 175 -1.91 -18.52 5.24
CA PHE A 175 -3.16 -17.78 5.20
C PHE A 175 -3.99 -18.16 3.99
N TYR A 176 -3.42 -18.04 2.78
CA TYR A 176 -4.15 -18.37 1.55
C TYR A 176 -4.51 -19.85 1.46
N THR A 177 -3.65 -20.76 1.94
CA THR A 177 -3.94 -22.19 1.99
C THR A 177 -5.13 -22.46 2.92
N ASN A 178 -5.14 -21.89 4.12
CA ASN A 178 -6.21 -22.07 5.09
C ASN A 178 -7.53 -21.46 4.58
N TRP A 179 -7.47 -20.27 4.02
CA TRP A 179 -8.65 -19.56 3.53
C TRP A 179 -9.24 -20.23 2.27
N ILE A 180 -8.41 -20.44 1.25
CA ILE A 180 -8.88 -20.87 -0.08
C ILE A 180 -8.99 -22.38 -0.17
N SER A 181 -7.93 -23.13 0.21
CA SER A 181 -7.93 -24.60 0.03
C SER A 181 -8.68 -25.32 1.12
N LYS A 182 -8.67 -24.80 2.37
CA LYS A 182 -9.37 -25.38 3.52
C LYS A 182 -10.71 -24.71 3.83
N ASN A 183 -11.11 -23.71 3.05
CA ASN A 183 -12.38 -23.00 3.16
C ASN A 183 -12.68 -22.42 4.56
N GLN A 184 -11.64 -21.97 5.28
CA GLN A 184 -11.79 -21.26 6.54
C GLN A 184 -12.22 -19.81 6.30
N SER A 185 -12.84 -19.17 7.30
CA SER A 185 -13.03 -17.71 7.25
C SER A 185 -11.68 -16.98 7.20
N LYS A 186 -11.64 -15.78 6.61
CA LYS A 186 -10.40 -14.99 6.54
C LYS A 186 -9.76 -14.81 7.91
N ARG A 187 -10.57 -14.54 8.93
CA ARG A 187 -10.11 -14.30 10.32
C ARG A 187 -9.51 -15.57 10.94
N GLU A 188 -10.15 -16.73 10.77
CA GLU A 188 -9.63 -18.02 11.25
C GLU A 188 -8.37 -18.42 10.50
N ALA A 189 -8.39 -18.31 9.18
CA ALA A 189 -7.25 -18.61 8.33
C ALA A 189 -6.02 -17.77 8.71
N PHE A 190 -6.21 -16.48 8.97
CA PHE A 190 -5.14 -15.58 9.39
C PHE A 190 -4.59 -15.94 10.78
N LYS A 191 -5.47 -16.16 11.76
CA LYS A 191 -5.07 -16.61 13.10
C LYS A 191 -4.30 -17.92 13.07
N ASN A 192 -4.76 -18.89 12.29
CA ASN A 192 -4.09 -20.19 12.15
C ASN A 192 -2.73 -20.04 11.46
N ALA A 193 -2.61 -19.17 10.44
CA ALA A 193 -1.35 -18.85 9.81
C ALA A 193 -0.35 -18.21 10.80
N GLN A 194 -0.80 -17.25 11.62
CA GLN A 194 0.04 -16.67 12.67
C GLN A 194 0.51 -17.72 13.69
N ASN A 195 -0.35 -18.64 14.10
CA ASN A 195 0.03 -19.73 15.01
C ASN A 195 1.08 -20.66 14.38
N THR A 196 0.97 -20.95 13.07
CA THR A 196 1.96 -21.76 12.36
C THR A 196 3.31 -21.07 12.29
N VAL A 197 3.33 -19.76 12.00
CA VAL A 197 4.58 -18.97 12.01
C VAL A 197 5.18 -18.92 13.40
N ARG A 198 4.35 -18.67 14.45
CA ARG A 198 4.77 -18.63 15.84
C ARG A 198 5.41 -19.95 16.30
N ALA A 199 4.92 -21.09 15.84
CA ALA A 199 5.48 -22.40 16.18
C ALA A 199 6.89 -22.60 15.61
N LYS A 200 7.27 -21.86 14.54
CA LYS A 200 8.59 -21.93 13.90
C LYS A 200 9.52 -20.80 14.34
N PHE A 201 8.96 -19.62 14.59
CA PHE A 201 9.68 -18.42 15.00
C PHE A 201 9.10 -17.96 16.33
N GLU A 202 9.84 -18.16 17.41
CA GLU A 202 9.36 -17.89 18.78
C GLU A 202 9.15 -16.40 19.06
N GLU A 203 10.03 -15.55 18.51
CA GLU A 203 9.99 -14.12 18.76
C GLU A 203 8.78 -13.45 18.08
N PRO A 204 8.04 -12.62 18.83
CA PRO A 204 6.84 -11.95 18.33
C PRO A 204 7.05 -11.11 17.08
N GLU A 205 8.25 -10.58 16.85
CA GLU A 205 8.57 -9.76 15.69
C GLU A 205 8.31 -10.46 14.35
N TYR A 206 8.38 -11.81 14.31
CA TYR A 206 8.16 -12.59 13.09
C TYR A 206 6.70 -12.88 12.79
N TRP A 207 5.82 -13.00 13.78
CA TRP A 207 4.44 -13.43 13.59
C TRP A 207 3.38 -12.40 13.99
N ALA A 208 3.70 -11.47 14.90
CA ALA A 208 2.76 -10.45 15.36
C ALA A 208 2.78 -9.17 14.51
N GLY A 209 3.69 -9.09 13.51
CA GLY A 209 3.86 -7.91 12.67
C GLY A 209 2.71 -7.63 11.70
N PHE A 210 1.86 -8.61 11.43
CA PHE A 210 0.70 -8.44 10.57
C PHE A 210 -0.61 -8.39 11.35
N ILE A 211 -1.52 -7.54 10.89
CA ILE A 211 -2.89 -7.43 11.42
C ILE A 211 -3.91 -7.64 10.30
N LEU A 212 -5.09 -8.12 10.68
CA LEU A 212 -6.27 -8.20 9.82
C LEU A 212 -7.33 -7.25 10.35
N LEU A 213 -7.84 -6.41 9.47
CA LEU A 213 -8.84 -5.37 9.74
C LEU A 213 -10.05 -5.58 8.80
N ASP A 214 -11.22 -5.78 9.39
CA ASP A 214 -12.51 -5.83 8.67
C ASP A 214 -13.21 -4.49 8.70
#